data_1936959deeb91df1ad253ad7bb8bf145
#
_entry.id   1936959deeb91df1ad253ad7bb8bf145
#
_cell.length_a   1.000
_cell.length_b   1.000
_cell.length_c   1.000
_cell.angle_alpha   90.00
_cell.angle_beta   90.00
_cell.angle_gamma   90.00
#
_symmetry.space_group_name_H-M   'P 1'
#
loop_
_entity.id
_entity.type
_entity.pdbx_description
1 polymer ?
#
loop_
_entity_poly.entity_id
_entity_poly.type
_entity_poly.pdbx_seq_one_letter_code
_entity_poly.pdbx_strand_id
1 'polypeptide(L)'
;IYVKIVSKGDYNMGETEYSEALKLGKKEYRARIAKGQFPYLPVLDEILSEADIKTEQNMGLVQVPLDFVVGTSTMGRTYSFAANFMPILDEETEFAVKWSNLSDAQMNEGIRDPIKAFEYMNRYYVLEGNKRVSVLKYFNAVSIPAIVTRKIPKLSDDYDVRLYYEYMKFNEITGLCSVEFTKLGNADK
;
A
#
# COMPACT_ATOMS: atom_id res chain seq x y z
N ILE A 1 36.59 -42.43 -6.80
CA ILE A 1 35.19 -42.17 -6.41
C ILE A 1 35.15 -40.75 -5.88
N TYR A 2 34.75 -39.79 -6.73
CA TYR A 2 34.51 -38.42 -6.28
C TYR A 2 33.07 -38.33 -5.75
N VAL A 3 32.94 -38.22 -4.43
CA VAL A 3 31.68 -37.81 -3.80
C VAL A 3 31.54 -36.31 -3.98
N LYS A 4 30.68 -35.88 -4.89
CA LYS A 4 30.27 -34.48 -5.01
C LYS A 4 29.42 -34.19 -3.80
N ILE A 5 29.98 -33.55 -2.77
CA ILE A 5 29.22 -32.97 -1.69
C ILE A 5 28.46 -31.78 -2.33
N VAL A 6 27.22 -32.01 -2.64
CA VAL A 6 26.27 -30.90 -2.95
C VAL A 6 26.12 -30.17 -1.63
N SER A 7 26.76 -28.99 -1.51
CA SER A 7 26.48 -28.05 -0.44
C SER A 7 24.97 -27.85 -0.43
N LYS A 8 24.35 -27.98 0.76
CA LYS A 8 22.98 -27.53 1.00
C LYS A 8 22.85 -26.15 0.39
N GLY A 9 22.06 -26.03 -0.66
CA GLY A 9 21.92 -24.80 -1.44
C GLY A 9 21.64 -23.63 -0.53
N ASP A 10 22.26 -22.51 -0.86
CA ASP A 10 21.81 -21.20 -0.45
C ASP A 10 20.36 -21.07 -0.91
N TYR A 11 19.42 -21.50 -0.07
CA TYR A 11 18.01 -21.14 -0.25
C TYR A 11 17.99 -19.63 -0.15
N ASN A 12 17.74 -18.96 -1.26
CA ASN A 12 17.47 -17.53 -1.28
C ASN A 12 16.25 -17.31 -0.36
N MET A 13 16.48 -16.72 0.80
CA MET A 13 15.42 -16.57 1.81
C MET A 13 14.25 -15.80 1.24
N GLY A 14 14.49 -14.80 0.36
CA GLY A 14 13.44 -14.05 -0.30
C GLY A 14 12.52 -14.89 -1.21
N GLU A 15 13.00 -16.01 -1.77
CA GLU A 15 12.15 -16.94 -2.55
C GLU A 15 11.17 -17.69 -1.64
N THR A 16 11.61 -18.08 -0.45
CA THR A 16 10.73 -18.70 0.57
C THR A 16 9.66 -17.72 1.02
N GLU A 17 10.06 -16.48 1.31
CA GLU A 17 9.14 -15.39 1.71
C GLU A 17 8.13 -15.09 0.62
N TYR A 18 8.56 -15.10 -0.66
CA TYR A 18 7.64 -14.90 -1.78
C TYR A 18 6.57 -15.99 -1.84
N SER A 19 6.98 -17.28 -1.69
CA SER A 19 6.05 -18.40 -1.70
C SER A 19 4.99 -18.29 -0.58
N GLU A 20 5.39 -17.85 0.61
CA GLU A 20 4.47 -17.62 1.71
C GLU A 20 3.54 -16.43 1.45
N ALA A 21 4.08 -15.30 0.98
CA ALA A 21 3.30 -14.13 0.60
C ALA A 21 2.28 -14.45 -0.51
N LEU A 22 2.68 -15.26 -1.50
CA LEU A 22 1.82 -15.73 -2.57
C LEU A 22 0.63 -16.57 -2.04
N LYS A 23 0.88 -17.46 -1.05
CA LYS A 23 -0.20 -18.22 -0.38
C LYS A 23 -1.19 -17.27 0.30
N LEU A 24 -0.69 -16.25 1.00
CA LEU A 24 -1.54 -15.23 1.64
C LEU A 24 -2.36 -14.43 0.62
N GLY A 25 -1.74 -14.03 -0.49
CA GLY A 25 -2.42 -13.33 -1.59
C GLY A 25 -3.51 -14.17 -2.24
N LYS A 26 -3.19 -15.43 -2.60
CA LYS A 26 -4.16 -16.36 -3.18
C LYS A 26 -5.31 -16.69 -2.20
N LYS A 27 -5.04 -16.74 -0.89
CA LYS A 27 -6.08 -16.93 0.15
C LYS A 27 -7.03 -15.73 0.21
N GLU A 28 -6.49 -14.52 0.28
CA GLU A 28 -7.29 -13.28 0.31
C GLU A 28 -8.13 -13.15 -0.96
N TYR A 29 -7.52 -13.36 -2.12
CA TYR A 29 -8.20 -13.32 -3.42
C TYR A 29 -9.43 -14.23 -3.43
N ARG A 30 -9.26 -15.51 -3.04
CA ARG A 30 -10.38 -16.49 -3.00
C ARG A 30 -11.44 -16.10 -1.99
N ALA A 31 -11.03 -15.60 -0.83
CA ALA A 31 -11.97 -15.19 0.23
C ALA A 31 -12.86 -14.01 -0.23
N ARG A 32 -12.30 -13.06 -0.96
CA ARG A 32 -13.07 -11.94 -1.53
C ARG A 32 -14.02 -12.38 -2.64
N ILE A 33 -13.56 -13.20 -3.57
CA ILE A 33 -14.42 -13.78 -4.60
C ILE A 33 -15.60 -14.52 -3.98
N ALA A 34 -15.38 -15.34 -2.96
CA ALA A 34 -16.43 -16.07 -2.26
C ALA A 34 -17.48 -15.15 -1.60
N LYS A 35 -17.11 -13.91 -1.27
CA LYS A 35 -17.99 -12.88 -0.70
C LYS A 35 -18.59 -11.93 -1.75
N GLY A 36 -18.32 -12.13 -3.04
CA GLY A 36 -18.73 -11.21 -4.11
C GLY A 36 -18.02 -9.86 -4.06
N GLN A 37 -16.84 -9.78 -3.43
CA GLN A 37 -16.05 -8.55 -3.30
C GLN A 37 -14.97 -8.48 -4.37
N PHE A 38 -14.55 -7.25 -4.72
CA PHE A 38 -13.42 -7.03 -5.63
C PHE A 38 -12.13 -7.59 -5.01
N PRO A 39 -11.42 -8.52 -5.69
CA PRO A 39 -10.35 -9.29 -5.06
C PRO A 39 -8.97 -8.62 -5.14
N TYR A 40 -8.83 -7.59 -5.96
CA TYR A 40 -7.58 -6.88 -6.21
C TYR A 40 -7.47 -5.59 -5.40
N LEU A 41 -6.36 -4.87 -5.56
CA LEU A 41 -6.19 -3.54 -4.98
C LEU A 41 -7.23 -2.56 -5.53
N PRO A 42 -7.87 -1.75 -4.67
CA PRO A 42 -8.65 -0.60 -5.11
C PRO A 42 -7.80 0.35 -5.97
N VAL A 43 -8.40 0.93 -6.99
CA VAL A 43 -7.74 1.85 -7.92
C VAL A 43 -8.32 3.24 -7.73
N LEU A 44 -7.45 4.22 -7.45
CA LEU A 44 -7.89 5.60 -7.20
C LEU A 44 -8.60 6.19 -8.41
N ASP A 45 -8.05 5.99 -9.62
CA ASP A 45 -8.63 6.54 -10.85
C ASP A 45 -10.04 6.00 -11.16
N GLU A 46 -10.45 4.87 -10.54
CA GLU A 46 -11.80 4.34 -10.66
C GLU A 46 -12.76 4.88 -9.58
N ILE A 47 -12.19 5.31 -8.45
CA ILE A 47 -12.95 5.85 -7.31
C ILE A 47 -13.19 7.34 -7.49
N LEU A 48 -12.24 8.02 -8.12
CA LEU A 48 -12.13 9.46 -8.17
C LEU A 48 -12.40 10.00 -9.57
N SER A 49 -13.40 10.89 -9.69
CA SER A 49 -13.53 11.74 -10.86
C SER A 49 -12.67 13.01 -10.67
N GLU A 50 -11.87 13.36 -11.67
CA GLU A 50 -11.11 14.63 -11.64
C GLU A 50 -12.04 15.85 -11.48
N ALA A 51 -13.30 15.74 -11.94
CA ALA A 51 -14.30 16.77 -11.74
C ALA A 51 -14.64 17.05 -10.27
N ASP A 52 -14.40 16.08 -9.38
CA ASP A 52 -14.70 16.18 -7.95
C ASP A 52 -13.51 16.73 -7.15
N ILE A 53 -12.34 16.89 -7.77
CA ILE A 53 -11.16 17.47 -7.12
C ILE A 53 -11.17 18.99 -7.23
N LYS A 54 -10.94 19.64 -6.08
CA LYS A 54 -10.76 21.10 -5.98
C LYS A 54 -9.34 21.50 -6.35
N THR A 55 -8.35 20.78 -5.79
CA THR A 55 -6.92 21.08 -5.97
C THR A 55 -6.06 19.91 -5.49
N GLU A 56 -4.79 19.95 -5.85
CA GLU A 56 -3.77 19.06 -5.33
C GLU A 56 -2.79 19.85 -4.45
N GLN A 57 -2.30 19.20 -3.39
CA GLN A 57 -1.33 19.76 -2.46
C GLN A 57 -0.14 18.83 -2.33
N ASN A 58 1.07 19.33 -2.56
CA ASN A 58 2.29 18.57 -2.29
C ASN A 58 2.55 18.56 -0.77
N MET A 59 2.52 17.36 -0.17
CA MET A 59 2.78 17.15 1.25
C MET A 59 4.26 16.89 1.55
N GLY A 60 5.09 16.72 0.51
CA GLY A 60 6.49 16.34 0.65
C GLY A 60 6.70 14.91 1.14
N LEU A 61 7.79 14.71 1.88
CA LEU A 61 8.15 13.41 2.47
C LEU A 61 7.44 13.23 3.81
N VAL A 62 6.62 12.19 3.91
CA VAL A 62 5.80 11.87 5.10
C VAL A 62 6.01 10.42 5.49
N GLN A 63 5.96 10.10 6.77
CA GLN A 63 5.86 8.72 7.26
C GLN A 63 4.40 8.29 7.23
N VAL A 64 4.06 7.41 6.29
CA VAL A 64 2.69 6.94 6.08
C VAL A 64 2.48 5.61 6.80
N PRO A 65 1.48 5.50 7.70
CA PRO A 65 1.13 4.22 8.30
C PRO A 65 0.65 3.25 7.22
N LEU A 66 1.19 2.02 7.22
CA LEU A 66 0.85 1.02 6.20
C LEU A 66 -0.61 0.58 6.23
N ASP A 67 -1.29 0.70 7.37
CA ASP A 67 -2.72 0.41 7.47
C ASP A 67 -3.59 1.39 6.68
N PHE A 68 -3.10 2.61 6.47
CA PHE A 68 -3.79 3.63 5.66
C PHE A 68 -3.47 3.52 4.16
N VAL A 69 -2.50 2.68 3.76
CA VAL A 69 -2.19 2.38 2.36
C VAL A 69 -3.14 1.29 1.88
N VAL A 70 -4.15 1.67 1.09
CA VAL A 70 -5.29 0.81 0.75
C VAL A 70 -5.33 0.36 -0.70
N GLY A 71 -4.64 1.05 -1.61
CA GLY A 71 -4.76 0.78 -3.03
C GLY A 71 -3.61 1.32 -3.88
N THR A 72 -3.80 1.28 -5.18
CA THR A 72 -2.90 1.82 -6.19
C THR A 72 -3.56 2.96 -6.96
N SER A 73 -2.78 3.85 -7.57
CA SER A 73 -3.36 4.97 -8.31
C SER A 73 -3.98 4.54 -9.64
N THR A 74 -3.34 3.62 -10.36
CA THR A 74 -3.74 3.21 -11.70
C THR A 74 -3.94 1.70 -11.84
N MET A 75 -4.72 1.28 -12.85
CA MET A 75 -5.03 -0.13 -13.15
C MET A 75 -3.79 -1.00 -13.45
N GLY A 76 -2.72 -0.43 -13.97
CA GLY A 76 -1.58 -1.19 -14.51
C GLY A 76 -0.85 -2.11 -13.52
N ARG A 77 -1.09 -1.96 -12.23
CA ARG A 77 -0.46 -2.78 -11.16
C ARG A 77 -1.45 -3.60 -10.35
N THR A 78 -2.73 -3.36 -10.53
CA THR A 78 -3.81 -3.97 -9.74
C THR A 78 -3.76 -5.49 -9.78
N TYR A 79 -3.61 -6.09 -10.96
CA TYR A 79 -3.66 -7.54 -11.16
C TYR A 79 -2.44 -8.32 -10.67
N SER A 80 -1.44 -7.64 -10.13
CA SER A 80 -0.27 -8.30 -9.53
C SER A 80 -0.45 -8.61 -8.04
N PHE A 81 -1.48 -8.05 -7.42
CA PHE A 81 -1.71 -8.13 -5.98
C PHE A 81 -3.17 -8.45 -5.63
N ALA A 82 -3.37 -9.19 -4.56
CA ALA A 82 -4.65 -9.24 -3.88
C ALA A 82 -4.90 -7.95 -3.10
N ALA A 83 -6.13 -7.75 -2.63
CA ALA A 83 -6.54 -6.52 -1.93
C ALA A 83 -5.75 -6.21 -0.64
N ASN A 84 -5.07 -7.20 -0.08
CA ASN A 84 -4.16 -7.05 1.07
C ASN A 84 -2.71 -6.71 0.67
N PHE A 85 -2.45 -6.33 -0.59
CA PHE A 85 -1.12 -6.12 -1.17
C PHE A 85 -0.25 -7.37 -1.30
N MET A 86 -0.71 -8.56 -0.93
CA MET A 86 0.09 -9.77 -1.15
C MET A 86 0.09 -10.17 -2.62
N PRO A 87 1.22 -10.71 -3.12
CA PRO A 87 1.35 -11.10 -4.53
C PRO A 87 0.40 -12.23 -4.90
N ILE A 88 -0.01 -12.27 -6.19
CA ILE A 88 -0.83 -13.36 -6.75
C ILE A 88 -0.25 -13.93 -8.05
N LEU A 89 0.87 -13.39 -8.52
CA LEU A 89 1.59 -13.92 -9.69
C LEU A 89 2.47 -15.09 -9.29
N ASP A 90 2.68 -16.04 -10.22
CA ASP A 90 3.46 -17.25 -9.96
C ASP A 90 4.96 -16.98 -9.77
N GLU A 91 5.66 -17.94 -9.17
CA GLU A 91 7.04 -17.82 -8.69
C GLU A 91 8.07 -17.66 -9.83
N GLU A 92 7.78 -18.14 -11.04
CA GLU A 92 8.68 -18.04 -12.20
C GLU A 92 8.63 -16.67 -12.90
N THR A 93 7.91 -15.69 -12.34
CA THR A 93 7.77 -14.38 -12.95
C THR A 93 8.90 -13.41 -12.57
N GLU A 94 9.24 -12.49 -13.47
CA GLU A 94 10.14 -11.35 -13.16
C GLU A 94 9.62 -10.55 -11.95
N PHE A 95 8.31 -10.54 -11.75
CA PHE A 95 7.71 -9.91 -10.59
C PHE A 95 8.15 -10.58 -9.29
N ALA A 96 8.12 -11.91 -9.24
CA ALA A 96 8.54 -12.70 -8.08
C ALA A 96 10.02 -12.46 -7.75
N VAL A 97 10.90 -12.51 -8.75
CA VAL A 97 12.33 -12.20 -8.57
C VAL A 97 12.54 -10.80 -7.96
N LYS A 98 11.88 -9.78 -8.49
CA LYS A 98 11.99 -8.41 -7.96
C LYS A 98 11.40 -8.26 -6.56
N TRP A 99 10.36 -9.00 -6.23
CA TRP A 99 9.76 -9.01 -4.90
C TRP A 99 10.69 -9.71 -3.90
N SER A 100 11.27 -10.87 -4.26
CA SER A 100 12.23 -11.62 -3.44
C SER A 100 13.47 -10.78 -3.13
N ASN A 101 14.04 -10.09 -4.12
CA ASN A 101 15.17 -9.18 -3.90
C ASN A 101 14.85 -8.05 -2.91
N LEU A 102 13.63 -7.52 -2.94
CA LEU A 102 13.18 -6.52 -1.97
C LEU A 102 12.98 -7.13 -0.57
N SER A 103 12.52 -8.38 -0.50
CA SER A 103 12.41 -9.13 0.75
C SER A 103 13.77 -9.34 1.39
N ASP A 104 14.78 -9.76 0.61
CA ASP A 104 16.15 -9.89 1.07
C ASP A 104 16.73 -8.56 1.55
N ALA A 105 16.51 -7.47 0.80
CA ALA A 105 16.92 -6.15 1.21
C ALA A 105 16.24 -5.71 2.52
N GLN A 106 14.95 -6.02 2.70
CA GLN A 106 14.23 -5.73 3.93
C GLN A 106 14.81 -6.47 5.14
N MET A 107 15.18 -7.75 4.97
CA MET A 107 15.76 -8.55 6.05
C MET A 107 17.18 -8.11 6.43
N ASN A 108 17.96 -7.69 5.44
CA ASN A 108 19.38 -7.35 5.66
C ASN A 108 19.59 -5.91 6.14
N GLU A 109 18.91 -4.93 5.57
CA GLU A 109 19.19 -3.50 5.81
C GLU A 109 17.93 -2.63 6.02
N GLY A 110 16.76 -3.18 5.74
CA GLY A 110 15.50 -2.47 5.75
C GLY A 110 15.28 -1.59 4.51
N ILE A 111 14.04 -1.56 4.01
CA ILE A 111 13.64 -0.72 2.88
C ILE A 111 13.44 0.72 3.39
N ARG A 112 14.25 1.64 2.88
CA ARG A 112 14.23 3.07 3.27
C ARG A 112 13.83 4.00 2.13
N ASP A 113 13.83 3.51 0.88
CA ASP A 113 13.46 4.31 -0.27
C ASP A 113 11.98 4.70 -0.22
N PRO A 114 11.67 6.01 -0.33
CA PRO A 114 10.28 6.44 -0.28
C PRO A 114 9.49 5.94 -1.49
N ILE A 115 8.22 5.63 -1.25
CA ILE A 115 7.24 5.45 -2.31
C ILE A 115 6.71 6.80 -2.79
N LYS A 116 5.99 6.80 -3.93
CA LYS A 116 5.12 7.92 -4.31
C LYS A 116 3.67 7.50 -4.15
N ALA A 117 2.87 8.35 -3.53
CA ALA A 117 1.47 8.06 -3.29
C ALA A 117 0.59 9.31 -3.41
N PHE A 118 -0.66 9.08 -3.80
CA PHE A 118 -1.72 10.05 -3.60
C PHE A 118 -2.42 9.80 -2.26
N GLU A 119 -2.72 10.87 -1.55
CA GLU A 119 -3.63 10.83 -0.41
C GLU A 119 -4.99 11.38 -0.86
N TYR A 120 -6.06 10.64 -0.58
CA TYR A 120 -7.44 11.03 -0.80
C TYR A 120 -8.32 10.49 0.32
N MET A 121 -9.11 11.34 0.95
CA MET A 121 -10.03 11.00 2.03
C MET A 121 -9.34 10.21 3.17
N ASN A 122 -8.14 10.67 3.57
CA ASN A 122 -7.30 10.02 4.59
C ASN A 122 -6.92 8.56 4.27
N ARG A 123 -6.81 8.22 2.99
CA ARG A 123 -6.31 6.94 2.49
C ARG A 123 -5.23 7.17 1.45
N TYR A 124 -4.28 6.25 1.38
CA TYR A 124 -3.14 6.39 0.47
C TYR A 124 -3.21 5.36 -0.64
N TYR A 125 -2.97 5.82 -1.85
CA TYR A 125 -2.98 5.04 -3.09
C TYR A 125 -1.61 5.15 -3.76
N VAL A 126 -0.95 4.02 -3.94
CA VAL A 126 0.43 3.97 -4.40
C VAL A 126 0.52 4.30 -5.88
N LEU A 127 1.28 5.34 -6.23
CA LEU A 127 1.65 5.67 -7.61
C LEU A 127 2.89 4.88 -8.05
N GLU A 128 3.91 4.82 -7.17
CA GLU A 128 5.16 4.10 -7.41
C GLU A 128 5.63 3.41 -6.13
N GLY A 129 5.98 2.11 -6.22
CA GLY A 129 6.51 1.35 -5.09
C GLY A 129 5.57 0.29 -4.53
N ASN A 130 4.56 -0.17 -5.27
CA ASN A 130 3.62 -1.21 -4.81
C ASN A 130 4.31 -2.47 -4.26
N LYS A 131 5.45 -2.91 -4.85
CA LYS A 131 6.21 -4.07 -4.32
C LYS A 131 6.84 -3.76 -2.96
N ARG A 132 7.35 -2.52 -2.74
CA ARG A 132 7.88 -2.10 -1.43
C ARG A 132 6.80 -2.15 -0.36
N VAL A 133 5.61 -1.62 -0.67
CA VAL A 133 4.44 -1.72 0.22
C VAL A 133 4.08 -3.18 0.51
N SER A 134 4.05 -4.03 -0.53
CA SER A 134 3.76 -5.46 -0.39
C SER A 134 4.72 -6.14 0.57
N VAL A 135 6.03 -5.99 0.37
CA VAL A 135 7.07 -6.57 1.23
C VAL A 135 6.93 -6.04 2.66
N LEU A 136 6.81 -4.73 2.85
CA LEU A 136 6.70 -4.17 4.20
C LEU A 136 5.42 -4.60 4.93
N LYS A 137 4.29 -4.73 4.23
CA LYS A 137 3.07 -5.31 4.82
C LYS A 137 3.25 -6.79 5.18
N TYR A 138 3.96 -7.57 4.36
CA TYR A 138 4.27 -8.97 4.67
C TYR A 138 5.09 -9.09 5.97
N PHE A 139 6.07 -8.21 6.18
CA PHE A 139 6.87 -8.14 7.40
C PHE A 139 6.21 -7.38 8.56
N ASN A 140 4.93 -7.01 8.44
CA ASN A 140 4.17 -6.25 9.46
C ASN A 140 4.86 -4.94 9.89
N ALA A 141 5.53 -4.26 8.96
CA ALA A 141 6.08 -2.95 9.24
C ALA A 141 4.96 -1.94 9.53
N VAL A 142 5.24 -0.98 10.41
CA VAL A 142 4.22 -0.02 10.87
C VAL A 142 3.99 1.09 9.85
N SER A 143 5.06 1.57 9.21
CA SER A 143 5.00 2.71 8.30
C SER A 143 6.02 2.61 7.17
N ILE A 144 5.84 3.47 6.16
CA ILE A 144 6.74 3.61 5.02
C ILE A 144 6.96 5.10 4.72
N PRO A 145 8.19 5.55 4.40
CA PRO A 145 8.41 6.88 3.88
C PRO A 145 7.75 7.03 2.51
N ALA A 146 7.03 8.12 2.29
CA ALA A 146 6.32 8.40 1.05
C ALA A 146 6.42 9.87 0.66
N ILE A 147 6.63 10.14 -0.63
CA ILE A 147 6.40 11.44 -1.23
C ILE A 147 4.92 11.49 -1.61
N VAL A 148 4.17 12.35 -0.93
CA VAL A 148 2.71 12.36 -0.99
C VAL A 148 2.19 13.61 -1.68
N THR A 149 1.25 13.41 -2.61
CA THR A 149 0.39 14.45 -3.16
C THR A 149 -1.03 14.21 -2.66
N ARG A 150 -1.59 15.18 -1.94
CA ARG A 150 -2.97 15.16 -1.44
C ARG A 150 -3.92 15.63 -2.53
N LYS A 151 -4.95 14.85 -2.82
CA LYS A 151 -6.06 15.24 -3.68
C LYS A 151 -7.23 15.73 -2.81
N ILE A 152 -7.50 17.03 -2.86
CA ILE A 152 -8.51 17.67 -2.00
C ILE A 152 -9.85 17.66 -2.77
N PRO A 153 -10.90 17.00 -2.26
CA PRO A 153 -12.21 17.01 -2.90
C PRO A 153 -12.84 18.40 -2.85
N LYS A 154 -13.79 18.68 -3.74
CA LYS A 154 -14.66 19.85 -3.60
C LYS A 154 -15.49 19.74 -2.33
N LEU A 155 -15.61 20.82 -1.59
CA LEU A 155 -16.46 20.86 -0.41
C LEU A 155 -17.91 20.62 -0.83
N SER A 156 -18.58 19.73 -0.13
CA SER A 156 -19.99 19.39 -0.32
C SER A 156 -20.65 19.15 1.03
N ASP A 157 -21.98 18.92 1.02
CA ASP A 157 -22.73 18.56 2.22
C ASP A 157 -22.59 17.07 2.61
N ASP A 158 -21.82 16.31 1.83
CA ASP A 158 -21.50 14.93 2.14
C ASP A 158 -20.75 14.84 3.48
N TYR A 159 -21.23 13.93 4.34
CA TYR A 159 -20.70 13.77 5.70
C TYR A 159 -19.21 13.41 5.72
N ASP A 160 -18.78 12.51 4.84
CA ASP A 160 -17.39 12.05 4.80
C ASP A 160 -16.47 13.13 4.27
N VAL A 161 -16.91 13.93 3.30
CA VAL A 161 -16.16 15.10 2.81
C VAL A 161 -15.98 16.13 3.91
N ARG A 162 -17.04 16.45 4.67
CA ARG A 162 -16.95 17.39 5.79
C ARG A 162 -16.04 16.90 6.89
N LEU A 163 -16.12 15.61 7.23
CA LEU A 163 -15.27 14.96 8.21
C LEU A 163 -13.79 15.00 7.78
N TYR A 164 -13.55 14.77 6.48
CA TYR A 164 -12.20 14.87 5.91
C TYR A 164 -11.65 16.30 5.98
N TYR A 165 -12.46 17.33 5.77
CA TYR A 165 -12.02 18.72 5.93
C TYR A 165 -11.65 19.06 7.38
N GLU A 166 -12.33 18.51 8.38
CA GLU A 166 -11.91 18.61 9.79
C GLU A 166 -10.58 17.90 10.03
N TYR A 167 -10.42 16.68 9.51
CA TYR A 167 -9.15 15.96 9.57
C TYR A 167 -8.00 16.76 8.94
N MET A 168 -8.21 17.36 7.77
CA MET A 168 -7.16 18.16 7.12
C MET A 168 -6.68 19.32 8.00
N LYS A 169 -7.60 20.06 8.65
CA LYS A 169 -7.25 21.14 9.59
C LYS A 169 -6.42 20.61 10.76
N PHE A 170 -6.85 19.48 11.33
CA PHE A 170 -6.11 18.84 12.42
C PHE A 170 -4.72 18.38 11.97
N ASN A 171 -4.61 17.75 10.82
CA ASN A 171 -3.34 17.27 10.24
C ASN A 171 -2.40 18.46 9.94
N GLU A 172 -2.91 19.58 9.45
CA GLU A 172 -2.11 20.79 9.19
C GLU A 172 -1.46 21.34 10.47
N ILE A 173 -2.19 21.29 11.59
CA ILE A 173 -1.71 21.79 12.89
C ILE A 173 -0.76 20.81 13.57
N THR A 174 -1.06 19.52 13.51
CA THR A 174 -0.37 18.48 14.31
C THR A 174 0.67 17.69 13.55
N GLY A 175 0.58 17.62 12.22
CA GLY A 175 1.37 16.74 11.37
C GLY A 175 1.01 15.25 11.48
N LEU A 176 -0.01 14.88 12.27
CA LEU A 176 -0.38 13.48 12.51
C LEU A 176 -1.18 12.91 11.33
N CYS A 177 -0.66 11.86 10.70
CA CYS A 177 -1.28 11.16 9.57
C CYS A 177 -1.99 9.85 9.97
N SER A 178 -1.90 9.45 11.25
CA SER A 178 -2.39 8.15 11.76
C SER A 178 -3.70 8.28 12.55
N VAL A 179 -4.44 9.36 12.36
CA VAL A 179 -5.66 9.64 13.10
C VAL A 179 -6.86 9.49 12.18
N GLU A 180 -7.88 8.81 12.66
CA GLU A 180 -9.14 8.63 11.97
C GLU A 180 -10.26 9.38 12.70
N PHE A 181 -10.89 10.32 12.02
CA PHE A 181 -12.03 11.04 12.55
C PHE A 181 -13.31 10.25 12.27
N THR A 182 -14.14 10.07 13.28
CA THR A 182 -15.39 9.31 13.18
C THR A 182 -16.63 10.16 13.38
N LYS A 183 -16.47 11.41 13.87
CA LYS A 183 -17.57 12.34 14.13
C LYS A 183 -17.12 13.76 13.86
N LEU A 184 -18.02 14.57 13.29
CA LEU A 184 -17.84 16.02 13.14
C LEU A 184 -17.73 16.72 14.50
N GLY A 185 -16.94 17.81 14.57
CA GLY A 185 -16.70 18.58 15.78
C GLY A 185 -15.64 17.97 16.72
N ASN A 186 -14.90 16.96 16.29
CA ASN A 186 -13.79 16.39 17.09
C ASN A 186 -12.51 17.23 17.02
N ALA A 187 -12.35 18.07 15.99
CA ALA A 187 -11.18 18.92 15.83
C ALA A 187 -11.18 20.13 16.77
N ASP A 188 -12.32 20.48 17.35
CA ASP A 188 -12.50 21.66 18.21
C ASP A 188 -12.33 21.35 19.72
N LYS A 189 -11.91 20.13 20.05
CA LYS A 189 -11.68 19.67 21.42
C LYS A 189 -10.20 19.38 21.68
#